data_b570decd1767f6c6785275e99a24608e
#
_entry.id   b570decd1767f6c6785275e99a24608e
#
_cell.length_a   1.000
_cell.length_b   1.000
_cell.length_c   1.000
_cell.angle_alpha   90.00
_cell.angle_beta   90.00
_cell.angle_gamma   90.00
#
_symmetry.space_group_name_H-M   'P 1'
#
loop_
_entity.id
_entity.type
_entity.pdbx_description
1 polymer ?
#
loop_
_entity_poly.entity_id
_entity_poly.type
_entity_poly.pdbx_seq_one_letter_code
_entity_poly.pdbx_strand_id
1 'polypeptide(L)'
;MSELKTNKIQTNDTNNVALDNSLNLKSYTTTQRNALTSVAGDVIYNSDDAKVQVYNGSSWQDLGGAAIEVEYLIIGGGGAGGGGSINWTVGGGGGAGGLRNSYASENTGGGLSGELALQCFTGVNYAVSIGAGGAATASVYTAGGIGTRSYFAHITGYGGGGGG
;
A
#
# COMPACT_ATOMS: atom_id res chain seq x y z
N MET A 1 -17.92 23.07 -37.84
CA MET A 1 -17.49 21.88 -37.10
C MET A 1 -18.18 20.68 -37.74
N SER A 2 -17.43 19.65 -38.08
CA SER A 2 -18.00 18.39 -38.57
C SER A 2 -18.28 17.48 -37.38
N GLU A 3 -19.49 16.98 -37.30
CA GLU A 3 -19.94 16.05 -36.26
C GLU A 3 -20.07 14.66 -36.88
N LEU A 4 -19.43 13.64 -36.29
CA LEU A 4 -19.63 12.26 -36.69
C LEU A 4 -20.81 11.67 -35.86
N LYS A 5 -21.94 11.45 -36.53
CA LYS A 5 -23.11 10.78 -35.94
C LYS A 5 -23.09 9.32 -36.31
N THR A 6 -22.66 8.48 -35.42
CA THR A 6 -22.62 7.03 -35.63
C THR A 6 -22.99 6.28 -34.35
N ASN A 7 -23.67 5.16 -34.49
CA ASN A 7 -23.99 4.28 -33.36
C ASN A 7 -22.87 3.23 -33.13
N LYS A 8 -21.89 3.18 -34.04
CA LYS A 8 -20.79 2.23 -33.93
C LYS A 8 -19.52 2.82 -34.53
N ILE A 9 -18.44 2.77 -33.79
CA ILE A 9 -17.08 3.01 -34.29
C ILE A 9 -16.40 1.65 -34.39
N GLN A 10 -15.92 1.31 -35.59
CA GLN A 10 -15.27 0.04 -35.84
C GLN A 10 -13.94 0.30 -36.56
N THR A 11 -12.89 -0.37 -36.11
CA THR A 11 -11.60 -0.36 -36.82
C THR A 11 -11.64 -1.30 -38.01
N ASN A 12 -10.91 -0.95 -39.07
CA ASN A 12 -10.88 -1.75 -40.29
C ASN A 12 -9.73 -2.77 -40.30
N ASP A 13 -8.68 -2.50 -39.55
CA ASP A 13 -7.39 -3.22 -39.62
C ASP A 13 -6.73 -3.50 -38.26
N THR A 14 -7.20 -2.89 -37.18
CA THR A 14 -6.65 -3.07 -35.83
C THR A 14 -7.77 -3.30 -34.83
N ASN A 15 -7.44 -3.89 -33.68
CA ASN A 15 -8.41 -4.15 -32.60
C ASN A 15 -8.66 -2.94 -31.72
N ASN A 16 -7.98 -1.80 -31.96
CA ASN A 16 -8.03 -0.62 -31.12
C ASN A 16 -8.40 0.64 -31.91
N VAL A 17 -9.15 1.54 -31.27
CA VAL A 17 -9.38 2.89 -31.75
C VAL A 17 -8.42 3.84 -31.01
N ALA A 18 -7.49 4.47 -31.74
CA ALA A 18 -6.65 5.51 -31.18
C ALA A 18 -7.42 6.84 -31.15
N LEU A 19 -7.34 7.54 -30.02
CA LEU A 19 -7.88 8.88 -29.84
C LEU A 19 -6.70 9.83 -29.56
N ASP A 20 -6.48 10.79 -30.45
CA ASP A 20 -5.38 11.77 -30.30
C ASP A 20 -5.67 12.84 -29.23
N ASN A 21 -6.90 12.93 -28.78
CA ASN A 21 -7.35 13.87 -27.75
C ASN A 21 -8.03 13.15 -26.59
N SER A 22 -8.34 13.87 -25.52
CA SER A 22 -9.07 13.35 -24.40
C SER A 22 -10.47 12.86 -24.79
N LEU A 23 -10.89 11.71 -24.25
CA LEU A 23 -12.26 11.23 -24.35
C LEU A 23 -13.12 11.88 -23.26
N ASN A 24 -14.17 12.61 -23.67
CA ASN A 24 -15.16 13.15 -22.75
C ASN A 24 -16.31 12.15 -22.60
N LEU A 25 -16.37 11.46 -21.46
CA LEU A 25 -17.45 10.54 -21.15
C LEU A 25 -18.73 11.28 -20.82
N LYS A 26 -19.87 10.72 -21.22
CA LYS A 26 -21.16 11.28 -20.82
C LYS A 26 -21.31 11.23 -19.32
N SER A 27 -21.71 12.39 -18.76
CA SER A 27 -21.92 12.55 -17.32
C SER A 27 -23.36 12.21 -16.94
N TYR A 28 -23.52 11.49 -15.84
CA TYR A 28 -24.81 11.14 -15.25
C TYR A 28 -24.75 11.32 -13.73
N THR A 29 -25.85 11.76 -13.13
CA THR A 29 -26.03 11.63 -11.70
C THR A 29 -26.24 10.15 -11.32
N THR A 30 -26.09 9.78 -10.06
CA THR A 30 -26.37 8.43 -9.57
C THR A 30 -27.80 7.99 -9.91
N THR A 31 -28.76 8.87 -9.78
CA THR A 31 -30.18 8.59 -10.13
C THR A 31 -30.34 8.31 -11.63
N GLN A 32 -29.73 9.15 -12.48
CA GLN A 32 -29.79 8.96 -13.94
C GLN A 32 -29.06 7.68 -14.37
N ARG A 33 -27.88 7.40 -13.79
CA ARG A 33 -27.13 6.18 -14.02
C ARG A 33 -27.97 4.93 -13.72
N ASN A 34 -28.67 4.92 -12.58
CA ASN A 34 -29.48 3.79 -12.18
C ASN A 34 -30.71 3.55 -13.06
N ALA A 35 -31.13 4.55 -13.81
CA ALA A 35 -32.21 4.46 -14.80
C ALA A 35 -31.75 4.00 -16.19
N LEU A 36 -30.43 3.81 -16.41
CA LEU A 36 -29.91 3.32 -17.70
C LEU A 36 -30.23 1.83 -17.90
N THR A 37 -30.54 1.47 -19.14
CA THR A 37 -30.52 0.06 -19.57
C THR A 37 -29.08 -0.30 -19.95
N SER A 38 -28.28 -0.67 -18.92
CA SER A 38 -26.84 -0.86 -19.05
C SER A 38 -26.48 -2.28 -19.49
N VAL A 39 -25.44 -2.40 -20.30
CA VAL A 39 -24.81 -3.66 -20.67
C VAL A 39 -23.38 -3.72 -20.15
N ALA A 40 -22.87 -4.93 -19.91
CA ALA A 40 -21.50 -5.11 -19.42
C ALA A 40 -20.50 -4.41 -20.36
N GLY A 41 -19.63 -3.59 -19.78
CA GLY A 41 -18.65 -2.78 -20.49
C GLY A 41 -19.06 -1.33 -20.74
N ASP A 42 -20.30 -0.93 -20.42
CA ASP A 42 -20.67 0.50 -20.46
C ASP A 42 -19.82 1.30 -19.51
N VAL A 43 -19.31 2.44 -19.96
CA VAL A 43 -18.45 3.36 -19.17
C VAL A 43 -19.06 4.75 -19.18
N ILE A 44 -19.17 5.35 -17.99
CA ILE A 44 -19.70 6.70 -17.79
C ILE A 44 -18.87 7.50 -16.79
N TYR A 45 -19.13 8.81 -16.72
CA TYR A 45 -18.71 9.63 -15.60
C TYR A 45 -19.91 9.87 -14.67
N ASN A 46 -19.81 9.44 -13.41
CA ASN A 46 -20.81 9.76 -12.39
C ASN A 46 -20.47 11.11 -11.75
N SER A 47 -21.36 12.09 -11.93
CA SER A 47 -21.14 13.46 -11.44
C SER A 47 -21.36 13.62 -9.94
N ASP A 48 -22.17 12.77 -9.31
CA ASP A 48 -22.41 12.82 -7.86
C ASP A 48 -21.21 12.28 -7.09
N ASP A 49 -20.59 11.21 -7.62
CA ASP A 49 -19.42 10.56 -7.02
C ASP A 49 -18.09 11.14 -7.52
N ALA A 50 -18.13 12.00 -8.58
CA ALA A 50 -16.96 12.52 -9.30
C ALA A 50 -16.01 11.41 -9.79
N LYS A 51 -16.57 10.31 -10.33
CA LYS A 51 -15.82 9.12 -10.72
C LYS A 51 -16.22 8.59 -12.09
N VAL A 52 -15.25 8.00 -12.77
CA VAL A 52 -15.53 7.12 -13.92
C VAL A 52 -16.00 5.76 -13.40
N GLN A 53 -17.08 5.26 -13.98
CA GLN A 53 -17.66 3.98 -13.59
C GLN A 53 -17.85 3.08 -14.80
N VAL A 54 -17.70 1.77 -14.59
CA VAL A 54 -17.96 0.72 -15.58
C VAL A 54 -19.04 -0.22 -15.09
N TYR A 55 -19.98 -0.60 -15.96
CA TYR A 55 -20.98 -1.61 -15.64
C TYR A 55 -20.44 -3.00 -15.90
N ASN A 56 -20.41 -3.87 -14.88
CA ASN A 56 -19.85 -5.22 -14.97
C ASN A 56 -20.86 -6.29 -15.42
N GLY A 57 -22.08 -5.89 -15.78
CA GLY A 57 -23.18 -6.78 -16.13
C GLY A 57 -24.18 -7.01 -14.99
N SER A 58 -23.85 -6.59 -13.76
CA SER A 58 -24.70 -6.69 -12.56
C SER A 58 -24.80 -5.38 -11.80
N SER A 59 -23.73 -4.62 -11.74
CA SER A 59 -23.64 -3.35 -11.00
C SER A 59 -22.59 -2.42 -11.59
N TRP A 60 -22.72 -1.13 -11.28
CA TRP A 60 -21.72 -0.12 -11.60
C TRP A 60 -20.55 -0.18 -10.62
N GLN A 61 -19.34 -0.26 -11.14
CA GLN A 61 -18.09 -0.29 -10.40
C GLN A 61 -17.27 0.95 -10.71
N ASP A 62 -16.63 1.53 -9.69
CA ASP A 62 -15.70 2.62 -9.91
C ASP A 62 -14.48 2.13 -10.71
N LEU A 63 -14.13 2.85 -11.76
CA LEU A 63 -12.90 2.64 -12.50
C LEU A 63 -11.75 3.33 -11.76
N GLY A 64 -11.03 2.55 -10.98
CA GLY A 64 -10.07 3.00 -9.99
C GLY A 64 -10.55 2.53 -8.62
N GLY A 65 -9.80 1.66 -7.98
CA GLY A 65 -10.15 1.09 -6.68
C GLY A 65 -10.44 2.19 -5.66
N ALA A 66 -11.42 1.96 -4.79
CA ALA A 66 -11.63 2.85 -3.66
C ALA A 66 -10.34 2.95 -2.85
N ALA A 67 -9.90 4.17 -2.59
CA ALA A 67 -8.78 4.42 -1.68
C ALA A 67 -9.24 4.12 -0.25
N ILE A 68 -8.45 3.34 0.45
CA ILE A 68 -8.64 3.01 1.86
C ILE A 68 -7.44 3.57 2.62
N GLU A 69 -7.68 4.38 3.62
CA GLU A 69 -6.64 4.79 4.54
C GLU A 69 -6.36 3.68 5.55
N VAL A 70 -5.10 3.25 5.60
CA VAL A 70 -4.63 2.21 6.52
C VAL A 70 -3.65 2.82 7.50
N GLU A 71 -4.05 2.91 8.75
CA GLU A 71 -3.14 3.22 9.85
C GLU A 71 -2.31 1.99 10.17
N TYR A 72 -1.05 2.19 10.53
CA TYR A 72 -0.12 1.10 10.76
C TYR A 72 0.76 1.34 11.97
N LEU A 73 1.19 0.22 12.56
CA LEU A 73 2.29 0.14 13.51
C LEU A 73 3.23 -0.97 13.03
N ILE A 74 4.44 -0.60 12.63
CA ILE A 74 5.45 -1.52 12.12
C ILE A 74 6.66 -1.49 13.03
N ILE A 75 7.03 -2.66 13.59
CA ILE A 75 8.16 -2.82 14.48
C ILE A 75 9.12 -3.82 13.84
N GLY A 76 10.37 -3.44 13.65
CA GLY A 76 11.46 -4.34 13.22
C GLY A 76 11.85 -5.31 14.33
N GLY A 77 12.49 -6.42 13.98
CA GLY A 77 13.02 -7.36 14.98
C GLY A 77 14.09 -6.69 15.86
N GLY A 78 14.06 -6.91 17.16
CA GLY A 78 15.15 -6.47 18.06
C GLY A 78 16.45 -7.24 17.83
N GLY A 79 17.59 -6.63 18.11
CA GLY A 79 18.87 -7.32 18.12
C GLY A 79 19.08 -8.17 19.39
N ALA A 80 19.91 -9.19 19.30
CA ALA A 80 20.31 -9.99 20.44
C ALA A 80 21.45 -9.31 21.22
N GLY A 81 21.55 -9.59 22.52
CA GLY A 81 22.70 -9.21 23.33
C GLY A 81 23.96 -9.97 22.92
N GLY A 82 25.11 -9.37 23.15
CA GLY A 82 26.41 -10.02 22.96
C GLY A 82 26.72 -11.06 24.03
N GLY A 83 27.64 -11.96 23.72
CA GLY A 83 28.12 -12.98 24.63
C GLY A 83 29.14 -12.45 25.65
N GLY A 84 28.80 -12.54 26.92
CA GLY A 84 29.76 -12.23 28.01
C GLY A 84 30.75 -13.36 28.29
N SER A 85 31.87 -13.02 28.95
CA SER A 85 32.83 -14.01 29.41
C SER A 85 32.47 -14.52 30.81
N ILE A 86 32.82 -15.77 31.08
CA ILE A 86 32.69 -16.37 32.40
C ILE A 86 33.54 -15.69 33.48
N ASN A 87 34.49 -14.84 33.08
CA ASN A 87 35.49 -14.27 34.00
C ASN A 87 35.49 -12.71 33.98
N TRP A 88 34.34 -12.01 33.98
CA TRP A 88 34.30 -10.56 34.21
C TRP A 88 33.88 -9.67 33.04
N THR A 89 33.64 -10.15 31.86
CA THR A 89 33.05 -9.33 30.79
C THR A 89 31.56 -9.60 30.66
N VAL A 90 30.80 -8.55 30.70
CA VAL A 90 29.35 -8.58 30.40
C VAL A 90 29.16 -8.26 28.92
N GLY A 91 28.30 -9.02 28.26
CA GLY A 91 27.94 -8.68 26.89
C GLY A 91 27.06 -7.43 26.82
N GLY A 92 27.19 -6.69 25.76
CA GLY A 92 26.34 -5.54 25.52
C GLY A 92 24.88 -5.93 25.20
N GLY A 93 23.94 -5.10 25.55
CA GLY A 93 22.52 -5.29 25.18
C GLY A 93 22.29 -5.11 23.67
N GLY A 94 21.37 -5.87 23.10
CA GLY A 94 20.92 -5.67 21.72
C GLY A 94 20.05 -4.41 21.57
N GLY A 95 20.07 -3.83 20.38
CA GLY A 95 19.25 -2.68 20.05
C GLY A 95 17.78 -3.03 19.81
N ALA A 96 16.88 -2.11 20.10
CA ALA A 96 15.47 -2.26 19.73
C ALA A 96 15.31 -2.21 18.19
N GLY A 97 14.28 -2.85 17.68
CA GLY A 97 13.86 -2.69 16.30
C GLY A 97 13.29 -1.28 16.06
N GLY A 98 13.42 -0.79 14.84
CA GLY A 98 12.86 0.47 14.43
C GLY A 98 11.32 0.43 14.48
N LEU A 99 10.71 1.50 14.96
CA LEU A 99 9.26 1.65 15.07
C LEU A 99 8.79 2.72 14.08
N ARG A 100 7.80 2.36 13.27
CA ARG A 100 7.08 3.25 12.36
C ARG A 100 5.60 3.25 12.74
N ASN A 101 5.00 4.42 12.88
CA ASN A 101 3.63 4.56 13.38
C ASN A 101 2.88 5.71 12.69
N SER A 102 1.66 5.42 12.22
CA SER A 102 0.74 6.41 11.66
C SER A 102 -0.54 6.58 12.48
N TYR A 103 -0.67 5.85 13.59
CA TYR A 103 -1.91 5.86 14.37
C TYR A 103 -2.04 7.15 15.19
N ALA A 104 -3.20 7.80 15.07
CA ALA A 104 -3.71 8.84 15.97
C ALA A 104 -2.69 9.93 16.37
N SER A 105 -1.82 10.39 15.52
CA SER A 105 -0.77 11.38 15.83
C SER A 105 0.25 10.95 16.90
N GLU A 106 0.32 9.68 17.25
CA GLU A 106 1.37 9.15 18.10
C GLU A 106 2.74 9.23 17.42
N ASN A 107 3.78 9.46 18.19
CA ASN A 107 5.13 9.57 17.65
C ASN A 107 5.63 8.21 17.11
N THR A 108 6.37 8.27 16.01
CA THR A 108 7.16 7.14 15.53
C THR A 108 8.45 6.96 16.35
N GLY A 109 9.26 5.92 16.04
CA GLY A 109 10.48 5.63 16.77
C GLY A 109 11.49 6.79 16.77
N GLY A 110 12.25 6.91 17.84
CA GLY A 110 13.26 7.95 18.00
C GLY A 110 12.70 9.34 18.34
N GLY A 111 11.43 9.45 18.75
CA GLY A 111 10.80 10.71 19.10
C GLY A 111 10.42 11.57 17.91
N LEU A 112 10.39 11.02 16.71
CA LEU A 112 9.92 11.69 15.50
C LEU A 112 8.39 11.78 15.50
N SER A 113 7.85 12.75 14.77
CA SER A 113 6.41 12.92 14.61
C SER A 113 5.76 11.68 13.99
N GLY A 114 4.47 11.46 14.28
CA GLY A 114 3.67 10.44 13.63
C GLY A 114 3.68 10.59 12.12
N GLU A 115 3.47 9.48 11.43
CA GLU A 115 3.47 9.41 9.98
C GLU A 115 2.04 9.49 9.43
N LEU A 116 1.91 9.74 8.14
CA LEU A 116 0.59 9.70 7.49
C LEU A 116 0.15 8.26 7.27
N ALA A 117 -1.16 8.03 7.38
CA ALA A 117 -1.75 6.75 6.99
C ALA A 117 -1.44 6.41 5.53
N LEU A 118 -1.32 5.12 5.23
CA LEU A 118 -1.04 4.65 3.88
C LEU A 118 -2.33 4.58 3.07
N GLN A 119 -2.33 5.23 1.90
CA GLN A 119 -3.40 5.07 0.92
C GLN A 119 -3.25 3.72 0.21
N CYS A 120 -4.17 2.81 0.49
CA CYS A 120 -4.28 1.52 -0.17
C CYS A 120 -5.48 1.52 -1.11
N PHE A 121 -5.43 0.73 -2.17
CA PHE A 121 -6.50 0.62 -3.15
C PHE A 121 -7.07 -0.79 -3.17
N THR A 122 -8.39 -0.91 -3.28
CA THR A 122 -9.06 -2.21 -3.42
C THR A 122 -8.56 -2.94 -4.66
N GLY A 123 -8.40 -4.27 -4.55
CA GLY A 123 -7.90 -5.10 -5.65
C GLY A 123 -6.38 -5.07 -5.84
N VAL A 124 -5.64 -4.28 -5.06
CA VAL A 124 -4.18 -4.26 -5.07
C VAL A 124 -3.63 -5.11 -3.92
N ASN A 125 -2.65 -5.96 -4.22
CA ASN A 125 -1.95 -6.76 -3.21
C ASN A 125 -0.80 -5.96 -2.61
N TYR A 126 -0.77 -5.86 -1.28
CA TYR A 126 0.30 -5.20 -0.54
C TYR A 126 1.11 -6.25 0.21
N ALA A 127 2.42 -6.28 -0.02
CA ALA A 127 3.31 -7.22 0.64
C ALA A 127 3.49 -6.86 2.11
N VAL A 128 3.43 -7.88 2.97
CA VAL A 128 3.67 -7.77 4.42
C VAL A 128 4.76 -8.76 4.80
N SER A 129 5.71 -8.34 5.61
CA SER A 129 6.72 -9.22 6.19
C SER A 129 7.00 -8.84 7.63
N ILE A 130 7.20 -9.85 8.47
CA ILE A 130 7.53 -9.67 9.88
C ILE A 130 8.98 -10.07 10.08
N GLY A 131 9.79 -9.15 10.60
CA GLY A 131 11.20 -9.37 10.89
C GLY A 131 11.40 -10.22 12.13
N ALA A 132 12.32 -11.17 12.05
CA ALA A 132 12.76 -11.96 13.20
C ALA A 132 13.70 -11.14 14.11
N GLY A 133 13.72 -11.46 15.39
CA GLY A 133 14.76 -10.99 16.30
C GLY A 133 16.15 -11.52 15.93
N GLY A 134 17.18 -10.82 16.35
CA GLY A 134 18.58 -11.28 16.19
C GLY A 134 18.82 -12.60 16.90
N ALA A 135 19.62 -13.47 16.29
CA ALA A 135 19.99 -14.73 16.90
C ALA A 135 20.87 -14.51 18.15
N ALA A 136 20.50 -15.18 19.24
CA ALA A 136 21.34 -15.17 20.43
C ALA A 136 22.69 -15.86 20.14
N THR A 137 23.77 -15.35 20.76
CA THR A 137 25.07 -16.01 20.71
C THR A 137 25.30 -16.81 22.00
N ALA A 138 25.74 -18.03 21.86
CA ALA A 138 26.18 -18.86 22.98
C ALA A 138 27.70 -18.75 23.22
N SER A 139 28.41 -18.11 22.33
CA SER A 139 29.87 -18.00 22.42
C SER A 139 30.27 -16.72 23.17
N VAL A 140 31.25 -16.85 24.05
CA VAL A 140 31.87 -15.71 24.73
C VAL A 140 32.59 -14.80 23.73
N TYR A 141 32.64 -13.52 23.99
CA TYR A 141 33.27 -12.50 23.15
C TYR A 141 32.70 -12.40 21.71
N THR A 142 31.47 -12.81 21.49
CA THR A 142 30.82 -12.69 20.19
C THR A 142 29.68 -11.69 20.25
N ALA A 143 29.56 -10.87 19.19
CA ALA A 143 28.42 -9.96 19.04
C ALA A 143 27.12 -10.74 18.88
N GLY A 144 26.05 -10.24 19.43
CA GLY A 144 24.71 -10.72 19.20
C GLY A 144 24.26 -10.51 17.75
N GLY A 145 23.32 -11.31 17.29
CA GLY A 145 22.74 -11.18 15.97
C GLY A 145 21.94 -9.88 15.81
N ILE A 146 21.92 -9.33 14.62
CA ILE A 146 21.05 -8.20 14.27
C ILE A 146 19.61 -8.69 14.03
N GLY A 147 18.62 -7.89 14.38
CA GLY A 147 17.23 -8.14 14.02
C GLY A 147 17.00 -7.91 12.53
N THR A 148 15.93 -8.46 11.98
CA THR A 148 15.54 -8.23 10.60
C THR A 148 14.42 -7.22 10.48
N ARG A 149 14.26 -6.63 9.29
CA ARG A 149 13.23 -5.64 9.03
C ARG A 149 11.84 -6.24 8.98
N SER A 150 10.84 -5.50 9.48
CA SER A 150 9.43 -5.70 9.15
C SER A 150 8.99 -4.66 8.13
N TYR A 151 8.06 -5.02 7.25
CA TYR A 151 7.52 -4.02 6.32
C TYR A 151 6.06 -4.31 5.94
N PHE A 152 5.37 -3.24 5.57
CA PHE A 152 4.08 -3.24 4.91
C PHE A 152 4.17 -2.34 3.69
N ALA A 153 3.92 -2.88 2.51
CA ALA A 153 4.12 -2.19 1.23
C ALA A 153 5.56 -1.64 1.10
N HIS A 154 5.72 -0.31 1.06
CA HIS A 154 7.02 0.37 1.00
C HIS A 154 7.51 0.90 2.36
N ILE A 155 6.71 0.75 3.42
CA ILE A 155 7.04 1.26 4.76
C ILE A 155 7.81 0.19 5.51
N THR A 156 9.00 0.54 5.99
CA THR A 156 9.92 -0.42 6.63
C THR A 156 10.32 0.03 8.02
N GLY A 157 10.13 -0.84 9.02
CA GLY A 157 10.77 -0.79 10.33
C GLY A 157 12.03 -1.64 10.33
N TYR A 158 13.20 -1.01 10.47
CA TYR A 158 14.48 -1.72 10.42
C TYR A 158 14.73 -2.54 11.67
N GLY A 159 15.56 -3.60 11.55
CA GLY A 159 15.96 -4.41 12.68
C GLY A 159 16.94 -3.68 13.61
N GLY A 160 16.96 -4.07 14.88
CA GLY A 160 17.89 -3.59 15.89
C GLY A 160 19.28 -4.17 15.71
N GLY A 161 20.32 -3.43 16.09
CA GLY A 161 21.70 -3.88 16.10
C GLY A 161 21.94 -4.93 17.19
N GLY A 162 22.86 -5.87 16.94
CA GLY A 162 23.34 -6.79 17.97
C GLY A 162 24.21 -6.08 19.01
N GLY A 163 24.20 -6.59 20.26
CA GLY A 163 25.12 -6.16 21.30
C GLY A 163 26.54 -6.68 21.07
N GLY A 164 27.55 -5.95 21.54
CA GLY A 164 28.95 -6.33 21.48
C GLY A 164 29.43 -7.11 22.73
#